data_e3d7ff162a916e21dbe695a6108ad02c
#
_entry.id   e3d7ff162a916e21dbe695a6108ad02c
#
_cell.length_a   1.000
_cell.length_b   1.000
_cell.length_c   1.000
_cell.angle_alpha   90.00
_cell.angle_beta   90.00
_cell.angle_gamma   90.00
#
_symmetry.space_group_name_H-M   'P 1'
#
loop_
_entity.id
_entity.type
_entity.pdbx_description
1 polymer ?
#
loop_
_entity_poly.entity_id
_entity_poly.type
_entity_poly.pdbx_seq_one_letter_code
_entity_poly.pdbx_strand_id
1 'polypeptide(L)'
;MVNETQKIMGDDSIQVTATTVRVPVFYGHSEAVNIETERKLSPDEARQILAKAPGIKVVDNPAKNEYPMPLDAAGQDLTLVGRIREDFSLPNGLNFWVVADNLRMGSATNAVQIAEILIRDYLRK
;
A
#
# COMPACT_ATOMS: atom_id res chain seq x y z
N MET A 1 -3.14 -7.05 -12.79
CA MET A 1 -2.65 -7.07 -11.40
C MET A 1 -1.67 -8.21 -11.14
N VAL A 2 -2.00 -9.51 -11.34
CA VAL A 2 -1.06 -10.61 -11.02
C VAL A 2 0.31 -10.44 -11.67
N ASN A 3 0.37 -10.39 -12.99
CA ASN A 3 1.65 -10.24 -13.73
C ASN A 3 2.37 -8.93 -13.44
N GLU A 4 1.63 -7.87 -13.14
CA GLU A 4 2.20 -6.56 -12.79
C GLU A 4 2.84 -6.59 -11.41
N THR A 5 2.21 -7.24 -10.43
CA THR A 5 2.78 -7.39 -9.09
C THR A 5 4.11 -8.14 -9.15
N GLN A 6 4.14 -9.28 -9.82
CA GLN A 6 5.37 -10.08 -10.00
C GLN A 6 6.46 -9.26 -10.71
N LYS A 7 6.10 -8.55 -11.79
CA LYS A 7 7.04 -7.69 -12.53
C LYS A 7 7.62 -6.56 -11.66
N ILE A 8 6.78 -5.87 -10.89
CA ILE A 8 7.20 -4.75 -10.03
C ILE A 8 8.06 -5.24 -8.88
N MET A 9 7.70 -6.36 -8.28
CA MET A 9 8.46 -6.97 -7.18
C MET A 9 9.74 -7.66 -7.67
N GLY A 10 9.85 -7.94 -8.99
CA GLY A 10 10.99 -8.65 -9.56
C GLY A 10 11.08 -10.12 -9.13
N ASP A 11 9.94 -10.72 -8.80
CA ASP A 11 9.86 -12.09 -8.28
C ASP A 11 8.61 -12.81 -8.80
N ASP A 12 8.80 -13.75 -9.71
CA ASP A 12 7.75 -14.55 -10.30
C ASP A 12 7.21 -15.66 -9.38
N SER A 13 7.89 -15.93 -8.26
CA SER A 13 7.46 -16.92 -7.28
C SER A 13 6.32 -16.42 -6.38
N ILE A 14 6.11 -15.12 -6.31
CA ILE A 14 5.03 -14.52 -5.52
C ILE A 14 3.67 -14.94 -6.10
N GLN A 15 2.89 -15.62 -5.29
CA GLN A 15 1.53 -16.01 -5.64
C GLN A 15 0.57 -14.86 -5.38
N VAL A 16 -0.16 -14.45 -6.40
CA VAL A 16 -1.05 -13.29 -6.33
C VAL A 16 -2.43 -13.65 -6.85
N THR A 17 -3.45 -13.26 -6.14
CA THR A 17 -4.83 -13.23 -6.63
C THR A 17 -5.46 -11.87 -6.34
N ALA A 18 -6.39 -11.45 -7.17
CA ALA A 18 -7.04 -10.15 -7.00
C ALA A 18 -8.52 -10.25 -7.38
N THR A 19 -9.36 -9.68 -6.54
CA THR A 19 -10.77 -9.43 -6.83
C THR A 19 -11.03 -7.95 -6.78
N THR A 20 -11.61 -7.40 -7.83
CA THR A 20 -11.86 -5.97 -7.95
C THR A 20 -13.35 -5.70 -8.12
N VAL A 21 -13.81 -4.59 -7.54
CA VAL A 21 -15.18 -4.13 -7.61
C VAL A 21 -15.25 -2.61 -7.79
N ARG A 22 -16.22 -2.13 -8.53
CA ARG A 22 -16.52 -0.71 -8.61
C ARG A 22 -17.54 -0.36 -7.52
N VAL A 23 -17.20 0.62 -6.68
CA VAL A 23 -18.07 1.12 -5.61
C VAL A 23 -18.41 2.60 -5.82
N PRO A 24 -19.56 3.10 -5.32
CA PRO A 24 -20.01 4.48 -5.52
C PRO A 24 -19.29 5.46 -4.58
N VAL A 25 -17.99 5.62 -4.75
CA VAL A 25 -17.17 6.64 -4.08
C VAL A 25 -16.69 7.67 -5.09
N PHE A 26 -16.56 8.92 -4.70
CA PHE A 26 -16.15 9.99 -5.62
C PHE A 26 -14.66 9.96 -5.91
N TYR A 27 -13.84 9.62 -4.91
CA TYR A 27 -12.37 9.66 -4.99
C TYR A 27 -11.75 8.41 -4.37
N GLY A 28 -10.57 8.09 -4.87
CA GLY A 28 -9.67 7.15 -4.25
C GLY A 28 -9.94 5.68 -4.57
N HIS A 29 -8.92 4.89 -4.33
CA HIS A 29 -8.99 3.43 -4.24
C HIS A 29 -8.91 3.00 -2.78
N SER A 30 -9.59 1.93 -2.45
CA SER A 30 -9.49 1.27 -1.15
C SER A 30 -9.26 -0.22 -1.39
N GLU A 31 -8.26 -0.78 -0.74
CA GLU A 31 -7.81 -2.14 -0.97
C GLU A 31 -7.74 -2.90 0.35
N ALA A 32 -8.43 -4.02 0.43
CA ALA A 32 -8.22 -5.00 1.48
C ALA A 32 -7.11 -5.94 1.02
N VAL A 33 -5.94 -5.83 1.63
CA VAL A 33 -4.76 -6.59 1.27
C VAL A 33 -4.49 -7.63 2.33
N ASN A 34 -4.36 -8.90 1.90
CA ASN A 34 -3.87 -10.00 2.72
C ASN A 34 -2.53 -10.43 2.15
N ILE A 35 -1.54 -10.59 3.00
CA ILE A 35 -0.22 -11.11 2.62
C ILE A 35 0.19 -12.25 3.52
N GLU A 36 0.91 -13.21 2.97
CA GLU A 36 1.66 -14.20 3.71
C GLU A 36 3.15 -13.94 3.49
N THR A 37 3.89 -13.77 4.58
CA THR A 37 5.32 -13.49 4.54
C THR A 37 6.13 -14.77 4.77
N GLU A 38 7.35 -14.84 4.23
CA GLU A 38 8.25 -15.97 4.42
C GLU A 38 8.57 -16.21 5.91
N ARG A 39 8.71 -15.14 6.67
CA ARG A 39 8.92 -15.17 8.12
C ARG A 39 7.83 -14.40 8.83
N LYS A 40 7.47 -14.85 10.03
CA LYS A 40 6.48 -14.16 10.85
C LYS A 40 6.84 -12.69 11.04
N LEU A 41 5.89 -11.84 10.72
CA LEU A 41 5.94 -10.40 10.94
C LEU A 41 4.75 -10.01 11.82
N SER A 42 5.02 -9.40 12.96
CA SER A 42 3.96 -8.92 13.84
C SER A 42 3.30 -7.65 13.29
N PRO A 43 2.06 -7.35 13.65
CA PRO A 43 1.41 -6.10 13.27
C PRO A 43 2.19 -4.85 13.70
N ASP A 44 2.85 -4.88 14.86
CA ASP A 44 3.63 -3.75 15.38
C ASP A 44 4.92 -3.54 14.57
N GLU A 45 5.61 -4.61 14.21
CA GLU A 45 6.76 -4.53 13.30
C GLU A 45 6.34 -4.01 11.92
N ALA A 46 5.21 -4.49 11.39
CA ALA A 46 4.66 -4.00 10.13
C ALA A 46 4.36 -2.49 10.18
N ARG A 47 3.75 -1.99 11.27
CA ARG A 47 3.53 -0.54 11.49
C ARG A 47 4.85 0.23 11.48
N GLN A 48 5.87 -0.27 12.17
CA GLN A 48 7.18 0.39 12.24
C GLN A 48 7.89 0.44 10.88
N ILE A 49 7.80 -0.62 10.09
CA ILE A 49 8.37 -0.68 8.73
C ILE A 49 7.63 0.31 7.81
N LEU A 50 6.31 0.25 7.80
CA LEU A 50 5.47 1.10 6.96
C LEU A 50 5.59 2.58 7.34
N ALA A 51 5.73 2.91 8.61
CA ALA A 51 5.92 4.30 9.06
C ALA A 51 7.24 4.92 8.60
N LYS A 52 8.22 4.10 8.21
CA LYS A 52 9.52 4.56 7.66
C LYS A 52 9.57 4.52 6.13
N ALA A 53 8.57 3.92 5.50
CA ALA A 53 8.55 3.77 4.05
C ALA A 53 8.18 5.11 3.37
N PRO A 54 8.89 5.51 2.31
CA PRO A 54 8.57 6.73 1.58
C PRO A 54 7.20 6.64 0.92
N GLY A 55 6.45 7.74 0.93
CA GLY A 55 5.12 7.81 0.32
C GLY A 55 3.99 7.13 1.10
N ILE A 56 4.27 6.59 2.29
CA ILE A 56 3.28 5.94 3.15
C ILE A 56 3.03 6.76 4.41
N LYS A 57 1.76 6.80 4.82
CA LYS A 57 1.33 7.30 6.12
C LYS A 57 0.51 6.23 6.83
N VAL A 58 0.97 5.78 7.99
CA VAL A 58 0.21 4.85 8.84
C VAL A 58 -0.87 5.62 9.59
N VAL A 59 -2.12 5.19 9.42
CA VAL A 59 -3.32 5.68 10.11
C VAL A 59 -3.98 4.47 10.76
N ASP A 60 -3.53 4.09 11.94
CA ASP A 60 -3.94 2.85 12.56
C ASP A 60 -3.93 2.93 14.09
N ASN A 61 -5.04 3.42 14.65
CA ASN A 61 -5.25 3.46 16.09
C ASN A 61 -6.61 2.85 16.45
N PRO A 62 -6.67 1.53 16.71
CA PRO A 62 -7.93 0.84 17.02
C PRO A 62 -8.65 1.41 18.25
N ALA A 63 -7.92 1.89 19.25
CA ALA A 63 -8.53 2.44 20.48
C ALA A 63 -9.30 3.74 20.23
N LYS A 64 -8.95 4.47 19.18
CA LYS A 64 -9.62 5.71 18.76
C LYS A 64 -10.48 5.55 17.52
N ASN A 65 -10.61 4.33 16.98
CA ASN A 65 -11.26 4.05 15.70
C ASN A 65 -10.64 4.86 14.53
N GLU A 66 -9.34 5.12 14.58
CA GLU A 66 -8.62 5.78 13.49
C GLU A 66 -8.16 4.75 12.45
N TYR A 67 -8.60 4.93 11.22
CA TYR A 67 -8.27 4.09 10.07
C TYR A 67 -8.38 4.90 8.77
N PRO A 68 -7.73 4.50 7.67
CA PRO A 68 -7.77 5.25 6.42
C PRO A 68 -9.15 5.23 5.76
N MET A 69 -9.58 6.38 5.24
CA MET A 69 -10.79 6.51 4.44
C MET A 69 -10.50 7.22 3.11
N PRO A 70 -11.27 6.97 2.04
CA PRO A 70 -11.10 7.66 0.75
C PRO A 70 -11.14 9.19 0.85
N LEU A 71 -11.98 9.72 1.75
CA LEU A 71 -12.07 11.16 1.99
C LEU A 71 -10.77 11.74 2.54
N ASP A 72 -10.05 10.99 3.37
CA ASP A 72 -8.79 11.43 3.96
C ASP A 72 -7.64 11.37 2.95
N ALA A 73 -7.72 10.48 1.97
CA ALA A 73 -6.71 10.33 0.93
C ALA A 73 -6.89 11.31 -0.24
N ALA A 74 -8.10 11.83 -0.44
CA ALA A 74 -8.41 12.70 -1.55
C ALA A 74 -7.50 13.95 -1.59
N GLY A 75 -6.84 14.18 -2.74
CA GLY A 75 -5.92 15.29 -2.95
C GLY A 75 -4.53 15.11 -2.30
N GLN A 76 -4.25 13.98 -1.66
CA GLN A 76 -2.95 13.70 -1.05
C GLN A 76 -2.06 12.82 -1.94
N ASP A 77 -0.74 13.02 -1.83
CA ASP A 77 0.25 12.19 -2.52
C ASP A 77 0.73 10.99 -1.68
N LEU A 78 0.17 10.80 -0.51
CA LEU A 78 0.52 9.70 0.38
C LEU A 78 -0.49 8.57 0.27
N THR A 79 0.01 7.35 0.29
CA THR A 79 -0.81 6.15 0.50
C THR A 79 -1.03 5.97 2.00
N LEU A 80 -2.29 5.92 2.40
CA LEU A 80 -2.69 5.69 3.78
C LEU A 80 -2.83 4.20 4.04
N VAL A 81 -2.20 3.70 5.11
CA VAL A 81 -2.26 2.29 5.49
C VAL A 81 -2.72 2.17 6.94
N GLY A 82 -3.65 1.27 7.18
CA GLY A 82 -4.15 1.01 8.53
C GLY A 82 -4.85 -0.33 8.65
N ARG A 83 -5.56 -0.55 9.77
CA ARG A 83 -6.20 -1.80 10.13
C ARG A 83 -5.25 -2.99 10.02
N ILE A 84 -3.98 -2.74 10.39
CA ILE A 84 -2.90 -3.71 10.34
C ILE A 84 -3.14 -4.72 11.47
N ARG A 85 -3.33 -5.97 11.08
CA ARG A 85 -3.66 -7.04 12.03
C ARG A 85 -3.18 -8.39 11.54
N GLU A 86 -2.96 -9.28 12.46
CA GLU A 86 -2.63 -10.67 12.16
C GLU A 86 -3.80 -11.37 11.44
N ASP A 87 -3.47 -12.23 10.49
CA ASP A 87 -4.38 -13.21 9.93
C ASP A 87 -4.19 -14.53 10.66
N PHE A 88 -5.15 -14.90 11.50
CA PHE A 88 -5.07 -16.12 12.29
C PHE A 88 -5.32 -17.41 11.49
N SER A 89 -5.69 -17.29 10.22
CA SER A 89 -5.90 -18.45 9.35
C SER A 89 -4.60 -18.96 8.72
N LEU A 90 -3.52 -18.14 8.77
CA LEU A 90 -2.20 -18.44 8.20
C LEU A 90 -1.10 -18.20 9.22
N PRO A 91 -0.04 -19.04 9.25
CA PRO A 91 1.06 -18.90 10.21
C PRO A 91 1.77 -17.54 10.15
N ASN A 92 1.91 -16.99 8.95
CA ASN A 92 2.65 -15.75 8.69
C ASN A 92 1.77 -14.69 8.01
N GLY A 93 0.45 -14.78 8.22
CA GLY A 93 -0.53 -13.93 7.55
C GLY A 93 -0.70 -12.55 8.19
N LEU A 94 -0.81 -11.51 7.37
CA LEU A 94 -1.17 -10.15 7.77
C LEU A 94 -2.23 -9.57 6.87
N ASN A 95 -3.11 -8.79 7.46
CA ASN A 95 -4.13 -8.00 6.77
C ASN A 95 -3.85 -6.52 6.90
N PHE A 96 -4.05 -5.78 5.81
CA PHE A 96 -3.98 -4.32 5.76
C PHE A 96 -5.22 -3.74 5.10
N TRP A 97 -5.48 -2.48 5.39
CA TRP A 97 -6.38 -1.63 4.64
C TRP A 97 -5.58 -0.47 4.06
N VAL A 98 -5.59 -0.35 2.75
CA VAL A 98 -4.78 0.63 2.00
C VAL A 98 -5.71 1.55 1.25
N VAL A 99 -5.46 2.86 1.33
CA VAL A 99 -6.28 3.88 0.66
C VAL A 99 -5.37 4.93 0.02
N ALA A 100 -5.63 5.28 -1.22
CA ALA A 100 -4.89 6.32 -1.94
C ALA A 100 -5.79 7.11 -2.90
N ASP A 101 -5.42 8.34 -3.19
CA ASP A 101 -5.98 9.08 -4.33
C ASP A 101 -5.41 8.51 -5.63
N ASN A 102 -6.22 7.77 -6.35
CA ASN A 102 -5.79 7.05 -7.56
C ASN A 102 -5.49 7.95 -8.76
N LEU A 103 -5.90 9.21 -8.73
CA LEU A 103 -5.49 10.20 -9.76
C LEU A 103 -4.04 10.66 -9.53
N ARG A 104 -3.55 10.53 -8.31
CA ARG A 104 -2.21 10.94 -7.88
C ARG A 104 -1.29 9.73 -7.72
N MET A 105 -1.54 8.89 -6.73
CA MET A 105 -0.75 7.66 -6.49
C MET A 105 -1.22 6.52 -7.41
N GLY A 106 -0.25 5.90 -8.08
CA GLY A 106 -0.51 4.93 -9.15
C GLY A 106 -0.72 5.60 -10.52
N SER A 107 -0.71 6.94 -10.61
CA SER A 107 -0.94 7.69 -11.84
C SER A 107 0.02 8.90 -11.95
N ALA A 108 -0.48 10.14 -11.87
CA ALA A 108 0.29 11.34 -12.16
C ALA A 108 1.50 11.53 -11.23
N THR A 109 1.31 11.38 -9.92
CA THR A 109 2.40 11.55 -8.94
C THR A 109 3.50 10.50 -9.14
N ASN A 110 3.15 9.26 -9.46
CA ASN A 110 4.14 8.22 -9.73
C ASN A 110 5.03 8.53 -10.93
N ALA A 111 4.46 9.08 -12.01
CA ALA A 111 5.23 9.50 -13.18
C ALA A 111 6.26 10.57 -12.82
N VAL A 112 5.88 11.55 -12.00
CA VAL A 112 6.79 12.60 -11.51
C VAL A 112 7.88 12.01 -10.61
N GLN A 113 7.52 11.15 -9.66
CA GLN A 113 8.48 10.50 -8.76
C GLN A 113 9.51 9.63 -9.50
N ILE A 114 9.08 8.91 -10.53
CA ILE A 114 10.00 8.15 -11.40
C ILE A 114 10.98 9.11 -12.11
N ALA A 115 10.48 10.22 -12.65
CA ALA A 115 11.33 11.21 -13.30
C ALA A 115 12.33 11.84 -12.32
N GLU A 116 11.93 12.16 -11.09
CA GLU A 116 12.80 12.67 -10.04
C GLU A 116 13.93 11.70 -9.68
N ILE A 117 13.59 10.40 -9.53
CA ILE A 117 14.59 9.33 -9.27
C ILE A 117 15.57 9.23 -10.46
N LEU A 118 15.06 9.21 -11.68
CA LEU A 118 15.90 9.17 -12.88
C LEU A 118 16.87 10.36 -12.95
N ILE A 119 16.39 11.56 -12.69
CA ILE A 119 17.23 12.76 -12.67
C ILE A 119 18.29 12.69 -11.58
N ARG A 120 17.88 12.31 -10.36
CA ARG A 120 18.78 12.27 -9.21
C ARG A 120 19.87 11.21 -9.33
N ASP A 121 19.50 10.01 -9.74
CA ASP A 121 20.35 8.82 -9.58
C ASP A 121 21.04 8.40 -10.90
N TYR A 122 20.49 8.79 -12.07
CA TYR A 122 20.97 8.32 -13.36
C TYR A 122 21.40 9.44 -14.34
N LEU A 123 20.76 10.59 -14.31
CA LEU A 123 21.00 11.64 -15.31
C LEU A 123 21.90 12.78 -14.83
N ARG A 124 22.00 13.03 -13.53
CA ARG A 124 22.98 13.96 -12.96
C ARG A 124 24.31 13.22 -12.80
N LYS A 125 25.15 13.34 -13.82
CA LYS A 125 26.58 13.08 -13.73
C LYS A 125 27.34 14.36 -13.41
#